data_702dfffdc41bcfe645b6692e42addba4
#
_entry.id   702dfffdc41bcfe645b6692e42addba4
#
_cell.length_a   1.000
_cell.length_b   1.000
_cell.length_c   1.000
_cell.angle_alpha   90.00
_cell.angle_beta   90.00
_cell.angle_gamma   90.00
#
_symmetry.space_group_name_H-M   'P 1'
#
loop_
_entity.id
_entity.type
_entity.pdbx_description
1 polymer ?
#
loop_
_entity_poly.entity_id
_entity_poly.type
_entity_poly.pdbx_seq_one_letter_code
_entity_poly.pdbx_strand_id
1 'polypeptide(L)' 'MFKNQDIRAYAKSKAVRLYEVADKLHISEPTMTLKMGYELPQEEKNRIFKAIDNIAERKAAELQKAV' A
#
# COMPACT_ATOMS: atom_id res chain seq x y z
N MET A 1 9.12 -13.18 -12.61
CA MET A 1 7.81 -13.15 -11.91
C MET A 1 7.88 -12.17 -10.75
N PHE A 2 6.86 -11.32 -10.61
CA PHE A 2 6.86 -10.31 -9.58
C PHE A 2 6.49 -10.90 -8.23
N LYS A 3 7.20 -10.45 -7.19
CA LYS A 3 6.89 -10.83 -5.82
C LYS A 3 5.72 -9.99 -5.30
N ASN A 4 5.02 -10.52 -4.30
CA ASN A 4 3.93 -9.80 -3.63
C ASN A 4 2.83 -9.35 -4.60
N GLN A 5 2.47 -10.22 -5.54
CA GLN A 5 1.44 -9.87 -6.54
C GLN A 5 0.09 -9.56 -5.90
N ASP A 6 -0.23 -10.23 -4.80
CA ASP A 6 -1.46 -9.97 -4.04
C ASP A 6 -1.50 -8.52 -3.53
N ILE A 7 -0.39 -8.04 -2.98
CA ILE A 7 -0.28 -6.67 -2.51
C ILE A 7 -0.40 -5.69 -3.67
N ARG A 8 0.32 -5.95 -4.76
CA ARG A 8 0.32 -5.08 -5.93
C ARG A 8 -1.06 -4.98 -6.55
N ALA A 9 -1.73 -6.11 -6.69
CA ALA A 9 -3.07 -6.15 -7.25
C ALA A 9 -4.07 -5.42 -6.36
N TYR A 10 -3.98 -5.62 -5.05
CA TYR A 10 -4.88 -4.99 -4.10
C TYR A 10 -4.70 -3.46 -4.10
N ALA A 11 -3.45 -3.00 -4.05
CA ALA A 11 -3.17 -1.57 -4.09
C ALA A 11 -3.71 -0.94 -5.38
N LYS A 12 -3.50 -1.62 -6.49
CA LYS A 12 -3.99 -1.13 -7.78
C LYS A 12 -5.52 -1.05 -7.79
N SER A 13 -6.20 -2.06 -7.23
CA SER A 13 -7.67 -2.07 -7.19
C SER A 13 -8.23 -0.94 -6.35
N LYS A 14 -7.47 -0.44 -5.39
CA LYS A 14 -7.85 0.67 -4.52
C LYS A 14 -7.29 2.00 -4.98
N ALA A 15 -6.59 2.02 -6.10
CA ALA A 15 -5.92 3.21 -6.64
C ALA A 15 -4.92 3.81 -5.64
N VAL A 16 -4.23 2.94 -4.89
CA VAL A 16 -3.22 3.33 -3.92
C VAL A 16 -1.85 2.99 -4.49
N ARG A 17 -0.94 3.94 -4.42
CA ARG A 17 0.42 3.73 -4.92
C ARG A 17 1.34 3.29 -3.79
N LEU A 18 2.40 2.56 -4.15
CA LEU A 18 3.32 2.04 -3.14
C LEU A 18 4.02 3.13 -2.35
N TYR A 19 4.30 4.29 -2.96
CA TYR A 19 4.92 5.38 -2.22
C TYR A 19 3.98 5.92 -1.13
N GLU A 20 2.68 5.85 -1.35
CA GLU A 20 1.70 6.25 -0.33
C GLU A 20 1.73 5.30 0.84
N VAL A 21 1.89 4.00 0.55
CA VAL A 21 2.02 2.98 1.59
C VAL A 21 3.31 3.21 2.39
N ALA A 22 4.41 3.50 1.70
CA ALA A 22 5.68 3.76 2.36
C ALA A 22 5.56 4.95 3.32
N ASP A 23 4.91 6.02 2.87
CA ASP A 23 4.68 7.19 3.70
C ASP A 23 3.84 6.84 4.93
N LYS A 24 2.78 6.07 4.74
CA LYS A 24 1.91 5.64 5.84
C LYS A 24 2.67 4.80 6.87
N LEU A 25 3.60 3.99 6.41
CA LEU A 25 4.41 3.12 7.28
C LEU A 25 5.65 3.81 7.82
N HIS A 26 5.88 5.08 7.44
CA HIS A 26 7.04 5.87 7.86
C HIS A 26 8.36 5.25 7.42
N ILE A 27 8.40 4.72 6.20
CA ILE A 27 9.62 4.21 5.60
C ILE A 27 9.87 4.94 4.28
N SER A 28 11.12 4.93 3.84
CA SER A 28 11.48 5.59 2.58
C SER A 28 11.04 4.77 1.38
N GLU A 29 10.89 5.43 0.23
CA GLU A 29 10.55 4.74 -1.02
C GLU A 29 11.57 3.65 -1.37
N PRO A 30 12.90 3.91 -1.28
CA PRO A 30 13.87 2.85 -1.54
C PRO A 30 13.70 1.65 -0.63
N THR A 31 13.38 1.88 0.65
CA THR A 31 13.13 0.80 1.61
C THR A 31 11.90 -0.01 1.19
N MET A 32 10.84 0.68 0.77
CA MET A 32 9.62 0.00 0.31
C MET A 32 9.91 -0.84 -0.94
N THR A 33 10.69 -0.30 -1.87
CA THR A 33 11.07 -1.00 -3.09
C THR A 33 11.86 -2.27 -2.74
N LEU A 34 12.79 -2.17 -1.79
CA LEU A 34 13.56 -3.33 -1.34
C LEU A 34 12.65 -4.39 -0.73
N LYS A 35 11.73 -3.98 0.13
CA LYS A 35 10.78 -4.93 0.74
C LYS A 35 9.95 -5.65 -0.31
N MET A 36 9.49 -4.91 -1.31
CA MET A 36 8.66 -5.50 -2.37
C MET A 36 9.43 -6.42 -3.30
N GLY A 37 10.75 -6.40 -3.23
CA GLY A 37 11.60 -7.33 -3.98
C GLY A 37 11.64 -8.73 -3.39
N TYR A 38 11.14 -8.91 -2.18
CA TYR A 38 11.08 -10.20 -1.50
C TYR A 38 9.64 -10.58 -1.23
N GLU A 39 9.34 -11.87 -1.29
CA GLU A 39 8.01 -12.33 -0.89
C GLU A 39 7.87 -12.14 0.61
N LEU A 40 6.96 -11.28 1.02
CA LEU A 40 6.82 -10.89 2.42
C LEU A 40 6.05 -11.93 3.22
N PRO A 41 6.38 -12.09 4.53
CA PRO A 41 5.58 -12.94 5.40
C PRO A 41 4.18 -12.35 5.58
N GLN A 42 3.23 -13.21 5.93
CA GLN A 42 1.83 -12.82 6.02
C GLN A 42 1.59 -11.66 6.98
N GLU A 43 2.34 -11.60 8.09
CA GLU A 43 2.21 -10.50 9.05
C GLU A 43 2.53 -9.15 8.42
N GLU A 44 3.59 -9.08 7.64
CA GLU A 44 3.93 -7.85 6.95
C GLU A 44 2.92 -7.51 5.87
N LYS A 45 2.46 -8.53 5.13
CA LYS A 45 1.40 -8.33 4.14
C LYS A 45 0.15 -7.74 4.78
N ASN A 46 -0.23 -8.26 5.94
CA ASN A 46 -1.41 -7.76 6.66
C ASN A 46 -1.27 -6.28 7.02
N ARG A 47 -0.08 -5.87 7.45
CA ARG A 47 0.18 -4.46 7.75
C ARG A 47 0.04 -3.59 6.52
N ILE A 48 0.55 -4.07 5.40
CA ILE A 48 0.48 -3.34 4.14
C ILE A 48 -0.97 -3.26 3.65
N PHE A 49 -1.71 -4.35 3.71
CA PHE A 49 -3.13 -4.34 3.34
C PHE A 49 -3.92 -3.34 4.19
N LYS A 50 -3.64 -3.32 5.49
CA LYS A 50 -4.30 -2.39 6.39
C LYS A 50 -3.96 -0.94 6.04
N ALA A 51 -2.71 -0.68 5.71
CA ALA A 51 -2.27 0.65 5.29
C ALA A 51 -2.98 1.07 4.00
N ILE A 52 -3.11 0.15 3.04
CA ILE A 52 -3.81 0.41 1.78
C ILE A 52 -5.28 0.77 2.06
N ASP A 53 -5.93 0.00 2.93
CA ASP A 53 -7.32 0.28 3.29
C ASP A 53 -7.49 1.66 3.92
N ASN A 54 -6.60 2.02 4.84
CA ASN A 54 -6.65 3.33 5.48
C ASN A 54 -6.46 4.46 4.49
N ILE A 55 -5.53 4.31 3.57
CA ILE A 55 -5.28 5.31 2.53
C ILE A 55 -6.49 5.44 1.63
N ALA A 56 -7.07 4.33 1.21
CA ALA A 56 -8.24 4.32 0.34
C ALA A 56 -9.43 4.99 1.01
N GLU A 57 -9.66 4.71 2.28
CA GLU A 57 -10.73 5.34 3.04
C GLU A 57 -10.54 6.85 3.15
N ARG A 58 -9.31 7.29 3.38
CA ARG A 58 -8.99 8.72 3.46
C ARG A 58 -9.26 9.41 2.13
N LYS A 59 -8.85 8.78 1.02
CA LYS A 59 -9.09 9.34 -0.31
C LYS A 59 -10.58 9.48 -0.60
N ALA A 60 -11.37 8.46 -0.24
CA ALA A 60 -12.81 8.52 -0.44
C ALA A 60 -13.43 9.64 0.38
N ALA A 61 -12.99 9.83 1.63
CA ALA A 61 -13.49 10.90 2.48
C ALA A 61 -13.14 12.27 1.91
N GLU A 62 -11.93 12.45 1.39
CA GLU A 62 -11.50 13.70 0.79
C GLU A 62 -12.31 14.02 -0.46
N LEU A 63 -12.59 13.02 -1.29
CA LEU A 63 -13.41 13.21 -2.47
C LEU A 63 -14.83 13.65 -2.11
N GLN A 64 -15.39 13.08 -1.05
CA GLN A 64 -16.71 13.47 -0.58
C GLN A 64 -16.74 14.90 -0.06
N LYS A 65 -15.66 15.32 0.60
CA LYS A 65 -15.56 16.68 1.11
C LYS A 65 -15.36 17.72 0.01
N ALA A 66 -14.78 17.33 -1.09
CA ALA A 66 -14.50 18.20 -2.20
C ALA A 66 -15.75 18.55 -3.03
N VAL A 67 -16.84 17.87 -2.80
CA VAL A 67 -18.10 18.08 -3.54
C VAL A 67 -18.99 19.18 -2.91
#